data_b8fd916cf90fdda2805dd08206b2ccd7
#
_entry.id   b8fd916cf90fdda2805dd08206b2ccd7
#
_cell.length_a   1.000
_cell.length_b   1.000
_cell.length_c   1.000
_cell.angle_alpha   90.00
_cell.angle_beta   90.00
_cell.angle_gamma   90.00
#
_symmetry.space_group_name_H-M   'P 1'
#
loop_
_entity.id
_entity.type
_entity.pdbx_description
1 polymer ?
#
loop_
_entity_poly.entity_id
_entity_poly.type
_entity_poly.pdbx_seq_one_letter_code
_entity_poly.pdbx_strand_id
1 'polypeptide(L)'
;MKKLLSVSTLLVLLVGSVLAENHNKKFEKGAAICQQIAQDYNIEVEVKKVSALPNNAAACCMRKGEGKFIIKLDWNYTCSMTDNIVTPTLIHEMAHAVTNNCGHNQKWVNAIYDLVDYFPYMNRYEANIVNQEVEKAE
;
A
#
# COMPACT_ATOMS: atom_id res chain seq x y z
N MET A 1 23.50 -31.75 23.64
CA MET A 1 23.13 -30.53 24.38
C MET A 1 22.18 -29.72 23.55
N LYS A 2 20.98 -29.52 24.04
CA LYS A 2 20.05 -28.55 23.42
C LYS A 2 20.56 -27.14 23.74
N LYS A 3 21.00 -26.39 22.73
CA LYS A 3 21.32 -24.97 22.90
C LYS A 3 20.01 -24.24 23.21
N LEU A 4 19.89 -23.77 24.44
CA LEU A 4 18.82 -22.83 24.81
C LEU A 4 19.07 -21.52 24.05
N LEU A 5 18.14 -21.15 23.14
CA LEU A 5 18.10 -19.83 22.56
C LEU A 5 17.92 -18.80 23.70
N SER A 6 18.73 -17.75 23.70
CA SER A 6 18.61 -16.71 24.71
C SER A 6 17.22 -16.06 24.62
N VAL A 7 16.69 -15.59 25.75
CA VAL A 7 15.37 -14.91 25.83
C VAL A 7 15.32 -13.71 24.88
N SER A 8 16.44 -13.01 24.71
CA SER A 8 16.55 -11.89 23.77
C SER A 8 16.40 -12.30 22.31
N THR A 9 16.96 -13.44 21.89
CA THR A 9 16.81 -13.97 20.53
C THR A 9 15.38 -14.41 20.27
N LEU A 10 14.72 -15.03 21.24
CA LEU A 10 13.30 -15.42 21.13
C LEU A 10 12.38 -14.20 21.00
N LEU A 11 12.64 -13.13 21.76
CA LEU A 11 11.88 -11.89 21.72
C LEU A 11 11.97 -11.21 20.33
N VAL A 12 13.17 -11.15 19.75
CA VAL A 12 13.38 -10.58 18.40
C VAL A 12 12.61 -11.37 17.34
N LEU A 13 12.61 -12.70 17.41
CA LEU A 13 11.86 -13.56 16.48
C LEU A 13 10.34 -13.36 16.63
N LEU A 14 9.82 -13.23 17.84
CA LEU A 14 8.40 -12.98 18.09
C LEU A 14 7.95 -11.61 17.56
N VAL A 15 8.73 -10.56 17.79
CA VAL A 15 8.43 -9.20 17.27
C VAL A 15 8.44 -9.19 15.75
N GLY A 16 9.43 -9.81 15.10
CA GLY A 16 9.49 -9.92 13.64
C GLY A 16 8.28 -10.65 13.06
N SER A 17 7.81 -11.74 13.69
CA SER A 17 6.60 -12.47 13.27
C SER A 17 5.33 -11.64 13.39
N VAL A 18 5.17 -10.87 14.47
CA VAL A 18 4.01 -9.99 14.70
C VAL A 18 3.97 -8.86 13.66
N LEU A 19 5.12 -8.22 13.34
CA LEU A 19 5.21 -7.19 12.32
C LEU A 19 4.84 -7.72 10.93
N ALA A 20 5.36 -8.90 10.54
CA ALA A 20 5.01 -9.53 9.26
C ALA A 20 3.52 -9.87 9.16
N GLU A 21 2.92 -10.37 10.23
CA GLU A 21 1.48 -10.64 10.29
C GLU A 21 0.64 -9.37 10.15
N ASN A 22 1.03 -8.27 10.80
CA ASN A 22 0.36 -6.99 10.68
C ASN A 22 0.43 -6.43 9.25
N HIS A 23 1.57 -6.54 8.56
CA HIS A 23 1.70 -6.13 7.16
C HIS A 23 0.77 -6.94 6.24
N ASN A 24 0.72 -8.28 6.42
CA ASN A 24 -0.16 -9.14 5.65
C ASN A 24 -1.64 -8.81 5.88
N LYS A 25 -2.08 -8.62 7.13
CA LYS A 25 -3.46 -8.25 7.46
C LYS A 25 -3.85 -6.91 6.84
N LYS A 26 -2.98 -5.91 6.90
CA LYS A 26 -3.23 -4.62 6.27
C LYS A 26 -3.27 -4.71 4.74
N PHE A 27 -2.42 -5.54 4.14
CA PHE A 27 -2.49 -5.79 2.70
C PHE A 27 -3.81 -6.43 2.30
N GLU A 28 -4.25 -7.50 2.97
CA GLU A 28 -5.51 -8.19 2.67
C GLU A 28 -6.70 -7.25 2.82
N LYS A 29 -6.76 -6.50 3.91
CA LYS A 29 -7.81 -5.52 4.17
C LYS A 29 -7.80 -4.39 3.13
N GLY A 30 -6.63 -3.86 2.82
CA GLY A 30 -6.47 -2.82 1.82
C GLY A 30 -6.81 -3.31 0.41
N ALA A 31 -6.42 -4.52 0.02
CA ALA A 31 -6.76 -5.11 -1.26
C ALA A 31 -8.29 -5.30 -1.41
N ALA A 32 -8.98 -5.72 -0.35
CA ALA A 32 -10.44 -5.82 -0.35
C ALA A 32 -11.11 -4.45 -0.57
N ILE A 33 -10.59 -3.41 0.07
CA ILE A 33 -11.07 -2.04 -0.13
C ILE A 33 -10.78 -1.57 -1.56
N CYS A 34 -9.62 -1.88 -2.12
CA CYS A 34 -9.32 -1.58 -3.54
C CYS A 34 -10.33 -2.22 -4.49
N GLN A 35 -10.81 -3.44 -4.20
CA GLN A 35 -11.87 -4.07 -4.99
C GLN A 35 -13.21 -3.31 -4.87
N GLN A 36 -13.55 -2.82 -3.67
CA GLN A 36 -14.75 -2.00 -3.48
C GLN A 36 -14.66 -0.69 -4.27
N ILE A 37 -13.52 0.00 -4.20
CA ILE A 37 -13.25 1.21 -4.97
C ILE A 37 -13.37 0.91 -6.47
N ALA A 38 -12.78 -0.19 -6.94
CA ALA A 38 -12.83 -0.58 -8.34
C ALA A 38 -14.29 -0.76 -8.82
N GLN A 39 -15.13 -1.38 -8.02
CA GLN A 39 -16.56 -1.51 -8.31
C GLN A 39 -17.26 -0.14 -8.39
N ASP A 40 -17.01 0.73 -7.42
CA ASP A 40 -17.64 2.05 -7.35
C ASP A 40 -17.23 2.95 -8.53
N TYR A 41 -15.99 2.81 -9.02
CA TYR A 41 -15.47 3.56 -10.17
C TYR A 41 -15.64 2.83 -11.51
N ASN A 42 -16.25 1.66 -11.52
CA ASN A 42 -16.46 0.83 -12.71
C ASN A 42 -15.16 0.51 -13.48
N ILE A 43 -14.13 0.09 -12.74
CA ILE A 43 -12.84 -0.36 -13.26
C ILE A 43 -12.50 -1.75 -12.71
N GLU A 44 -11.54 -2.42 -13.34
CA GLU A 44 -10.96 -3.66 -12.84
C GLU A 44 -9.57 -3.38 -12.28
N VAL A 45 -9.30 -3.81 -11.06
CA VAL A 45 -7.98 -3.66 -10.41
C VAL A 45 -7.55 -5.00 -9.83
N GLU A 46 -6.32 -5.40 -10.16
CA GLU A 46 -5.63 -6.51 -9.51
C GLU A 46 -4.53 -5.95 -8.61
N VAL A 47 -4.48 -6.36 -7.35
CA VAL A 47 -3.45 -5.94 -6.40
C VAL A 47 -2.53 -7.12 -6.10
N LYS A 48 -1.23 -6.96 -6.31
CA LYS A 48 -0.22 -8.01 -6.14
C LYS A 48 0.94 -7.58 -5.26
N LYS A 49 1.45 -8.54 -4.50
CA LYS A 49 2.79 -8.45 -3.89
C LYS A 49 3.82 -8.95 -4.91
N VAL A 50 4.93 -8.24 -5.04
CA VAL A 50 6.08 -8.67 -5.84
C VAL A 50 7.35 -8.56 -5.00
N SER A 51 8.39 -9.34 -5.34
CA SER A 51 9.64 -9.36 -4.58
C SER A 51 10.52 -8.14 -4.82
N ALA A 52 10.42 -7.53 -6.00
CA ALA A 52 11.14 -6.31 -6.36
C ALA A 52 10.45 -5.59 -7.52
N LEU A 53 10.64 -4.28 -7.57
CA LEU A 53 10.21 -3.43 -8.68
C LEU A 53 11.41 -2.68 -9.27
N PRO A 54 11.37 -2.33 -10.57
CA PRO A 54 12.41 -1.52 -11.19
C PRO A 54 12.58 -0.16 -10.50
N ASN A 55 13.81 0.40 -10.57
CA ASN A 55 14.13 1.73 -10.06
C ASN A 55 13.85 1.93 -8.56
N ASN A 56 13.89 0.86 -7.76
CA ASN A 56 13.59 0.89 -6.32
C ASN A 56 12.23 1.51 -5.99
N ALA A 57 11.25 1.34 -6.89
CA ALA A 57 9.90 1.81 -6.64
C ALA A 57 9.24 0.97 -5.53
N ALA A 58 8.54 1.63 -4.61
CA ALA A 58 7.77 0.95 -3.57
C ALA A 58 6.53 0.25 -4.15
N ALA A 59 5.93 0.84 -5.17
CA ALA A 59 4.77 0.30 -5.88
C ALA A 59 4.67 0.89 -7.28
N CYS A 60 3.79 0.31 -8.08
CA CYS A 60 3.40 0.88 -9.37
C CYS A 60 1.96 0.49 -9.73
N CYS A 61 1.30 1.36 -10.49
CA CYS A 61 0.03 1.10 -11.14
C CYS A 61 0.24 1.01 -12.66
N MET A 62 -0.12 -0.12 -13.25
CA MET A 62 0.04 -0.39 -14.68
C MET A 62 -1.32 -0.56 -15.34
N ARG A 63 -1.57 0.17 -16.41
CA ARG A 63 -2.74 -0.05 -17.25
C ARG A 63 -2.56 -1.31 -18.10
N LYS A 64 -3.54 -2.21 -18.07
CA LYS A 64 -3.55 -3.46 -18.85
C LYS A 64 -4.53 -3.44 -20.02
N GLY A 65 -5.43 -2.49 -20.04
CA GLY A 65 -6.46 -2.34 -21.05
C GLY A 65 -7.41 -1.20 -20.65
N GLU A 66 -8.46 -1.02 -21.39
CA GLU A 66 -9.46 -0.01 -21.04
C GLU A 66 -10.13 -0.36 -19.70
N GLY A 67 -10.00 0.53 -18.72
CA GLY A 67 -10.54 0.34 -17.37
C GLY A 67 -9.92 -0.82 -16.58
N LYS A 68 -8.74 -1.33 -16.99
CA LYS A 68 -8.08 -2.47 -16.35
C LYS A 68 -6.69 -2.10 -15.88
N PHE A 69 -6.42 -2.35 -14.59
CA PHE A 69 -5.17 -1.95 -13.94
C PHE A 69 -4.60 -3.09 -13.09
N ILE A 70 -3.27 -3.11 -12.96
CA ILE A 70 -2.57 -3.94 -11.98
C ILE A 70 -1.75 -3.01 -11.08
N ILE A 71 -1.96 -3.15 -9.77
CA ILE A 71 -1.15 -2.51 -8.73
C ILE A 71 -0.18 -3.55 -8.18
N LYS A 72 1.11 -3.24 -8.23
CA LYS A 72 2.17 -4.09 -7.67
C LYS A 72 2.86 -3.35 -6.53
N LEU A 73 2.95 -4.00 -5.36
CA LEU A 73 3.72 -3.52 -4.22
C LEU A 73 5.02 -4.32 -4.11
N ASP A 74 6.14 -3.61 -3.98
CA ASP A 74 7.41 -4.22 -3.56
C ASP A 74 7.28 -4.65 -2.10
N TRP A 75 7.05 -5.94 -1.91
CA TRP A 75 6.75 -6.48 -0.58
C TRP A 75 7.97 -6.46 0.34
N ASN A 76 9.16 -6.69 -0.21
CA ASN A 76 10.39 -6.62 0.56
C ASN A 76 10.66 -5.21 1.08
N TYR A 77 10.45 -4.20 0.23
CA TYR A 77 10.56 -2.80 0.65
C TYR A 77 9.53 -2.44 1.71
N THR A 78 8.27 -2.78 1.47
CA THR A 78 7.16 -2.48 2.38
C THR A 78 7.35 -3.15 3.75
N CYS A 79 7.83 -4.41 3.77
CA CYS A 79 8.09 -5.15 5.00
C CYS A 79 9.38 -4.73 5.72
N SER A 80 10.31 -4.04 5.05
CA SER A 80 11.55 -3.53 5.66
C SER A 80 11.31 -2.33 6.58
N MET A 81 10.17 -1.65 6.40
CA MET A 81 9.78 -0.50 7.21
C MET A 81 9.13 -0.97 8.51
N THR A 82 9.54 -0.39 9.63
CA THR A 82 8.90 -0.61 10.94
C THR A 82 7.50 -0.01 10.98
N ASP A 83 7.33 1.10 10.28
CA ASP A 83 6.03 1.77 10.12
C ASP A 83 5.33 1.25 8.88
N ASN A 84 4.06 0.92 9.03
CA ASN A 84 3.31 0.29 7.95
C ASN A 84 2.89 1.32 6.91
N ILE A 85 3.46 1.23 5.71
CA ILE A 85 3.16 2.10 4.57
C ILE A 85 2.22 1.45 3.54
N VAL A 86 1.69 0.26 3.81
CA VAL A 86 0.83 -0.47 2.86
C VAL A 86 -0.39 0.37 2.47
N THR A 87 -1.11 0.91 3.45
CA THR A 87 -2.34 1.68 3.18
C THR A 87 -2.08 2.97 2.40
N PRO A 88 -1.14 3.85 2.80
CA PRO A 88 -0.81 5.02 2.00
C PRO A 88 -0.40 4.68 0.57
N THR A 89 0.37 3.62 0.39
CA THR A 89 0.83 3.16 -0.93
C THR A 89 -0.35 2.70 -1.80
N LEU A 90 -1.29 1.94 -1.24
CA LEU A 90 -2.49 1.51 -1.97
C LEU A 90 -3.37 2.70 -2.38
N ILE A 91 -3.56 3.69 -1.52
CA ILE A 91 -4.29 4.91 -1.84
C ILE A 91 -3.62 5.64 -3.01
N HIS A 92 -2.30 5.81 -2.96
CA HIS A 92 -1.51 6.44 -4.01
C HIS A 92 -1.73 5.75 -5.38
N GLU A 93 -1.58 4.45 -5.43
CA GLU A 93 -1.70 3.69 -6.68
C GLU A 93 -3.16 3.61 -7.16
N MET A 94 -4.12 3.49 -6.25
CA MET A 94 -5.55 3.55 -6.62
C MET A 94 -5.94 4.91 -7.20
N ALA A 95 -5.35 6.00 -6.74
CA ALA A 95 -5.59 7.32 -7.32
C ALA A 95 -5.14 7.39 -8.79
N HIS A 96 -4.04 6.72 -9.15
CA HIS A 96 -3.63 6.56 -10.56
C HIS A 96 -4.65 5.74 -11.36
N ALA A 97 -5.15 4.65 -10.79
CA ALA A 97 -6.12 3.78 -11.46
C ALA A 97 -7.45 4.50 -11.72
N VAL A 98 -8.05 5.13 -10.72
CA VAL A 98 -9.35 5.78 -10.86
C VAL A 98 -9.32 7.03 -11.74
N THR A 99 -8.19 7.70 -11.84
CA THR A 99 -7.99 8.86 -12.73
C THR A 99 -7.48 8.47 -14.12
N ASN A 100 -7.07 7.23 -14.31
CA ASN A 100 -6.38 6.74 -15.52
C ASN A 100 -5.21 7.67 -15.92
N ASN A 101 -4.42 8.08 -14.93
CA ASN A 101 -3.37 9.08 -15.10
C ASN A 101 -2.14 8.68 -14.29
N CYS A 102 -0.97 8.68 -14.91
CA CYS A 102 0.31 8.37 -14.24
C CYS A 102 0.98 9.61 -13.60
N GLY A 103 0.44 10.80 -13.78
CA GLY A 103 0.94 12.02 -13.14
C GLY A 103 0.32 12.28 -11.77
N HIS A 104 0.96 13.15 -11.00
CA HIS A 104 0.48 13.65 -9.71
C HIS A 104 -0.10 15.06 -9.89
N ASN A 105 -1.08 15.19 -10.77
CA ASN A 105 -1.75 16.47 -11.05
C ASN A 105 -2.97 16.69 -10.13
N GLN A 106 -3.73 17.75 -10.34
CA GLN A 106 -4.88 18.07 -9.53
C GLN A 106 -5.96 16.97 -9.53
N LYS A 107 -6.12 16.24 -10.63
CA LYS A 107 -7.04 15.10 -10.68
C LYS A 107 -6.62 13.99 -9.73
N TRP A 108 -5.33 13.69 -9.70
CA TRP A 108 -4.76 12.72 -8.76
C TRP A 108 -4.94 13.18 -7.30
N VAL A 109 -4.65 14.45 -7.00
CA VAL A 109 -4.86 15.03 -5.66
C VAL A 109 -6.32 14.91 -5.23
N ASN A 110 -7.26 15.28 -6.10
CA ASN A 110 -8.70 15.17 -5.82
C ASN A 110 -9.12 13.71 -5.55
N ALA A 111 -8.58 12.78 -6.33
CA ALA A 111 -8.81 11.35 -6.12
C ALA A 111 -8.29 10.88 -4.76
N ILE A 112 -7.12 11.32 -4.33
CA ILE A 112 -6.59 11.00 -2.99
C ILE A 112 -7.59 11.42 -1.90
N TYR A 113 -8.13 12.63 -1.95
CA TYR A 113 -9.12 13.11 -0.98
C TYR A 113 -10.39 12.26 -0.96
N ASP A 114 -10.86 11.83 -2.13
CA ASP A 114 -12.03 10.96 -2.22
C ASP A 114 -11.74 9.54 -1.69
N LEU A 115 -10.55 9.01 -1.98
CA LEU A 115 -10.19 7.65 -1.64
C LEU A 115 -9.83 7.44 -0.16
N VAL A 116 -9.33 8.46 0.55
CA VAL A 116 -8.96 8.31 1.96
C VAL A 116 -10.16 7.90 2.82
N ASP A 117 -11.37 8.27 2.46
CA ASP A 117 -12.60 7.93 3.18
C ASP A 117 -12.93 6.43 3.14
N TYR A 118 -12.40 5.69 2.16
CA TYR A 118 -12.53 4.23 2.12
C TYR A 118 -11.67 3.51 3.16
N PHE A 119 -10.70 4.20 3.77
CA PHE A 119 -9.71 3.65 4.69
C PHE A 119 -9.82 4.25 6.11
N PRO A 120 -10.95 4.08 6.81
CA PRO A 120 -11.19 4.73 8.10
C PRO A 120 -10.28 4.23 9.22
N TYR A 121 -9.63 3.07 9.02
CA TYR A 121 -8.68 2.49 9.98
C TYR A 121 -7.26 3.05 9.88
N MET A 122 -7.02 3.99 8.96
CA MET A 122 -5.73 4.64 8.78
C MET A 122 -5.33 5.37 10.07
N ASN A 123 -4.14 5.10 10.58
CA ASN A 123 -3.64 5.79 11.75
C ASN A 123 -3.06 7.16 11.38
N ARG A 124 -2.71 7.95 12.40
CA ARG A 124 -2.19 9.31 12.22
C ARG A 124 -0.90 9.37 11.41
N TYR A 125 -0.03 8.38 11.59
CA TYR A 125 1.23 8.28 10.84
C TYR A 125 0.98 8.05 9.35
N GLU A 126 0.12 7.09 9.02
CA GLU A 126 -0.29 6.80 7.65
C GLU A 126 -0.96 8.00 6.98
N ALA A 127 -1.84 8.69 7.69
CA ALA A 127 -2.49 9.91 7.20
C ALA A 127 -1.47 11.03 6.93
N ASN A 128 -0.46 11.18 7.76
CA ASN A 128 0.60 12.17 7.52
C ASN A 128 1.41 11.86 6.26
N ILE A 129 1.66 10.58 5.94
CA ILE A 129 2.34 10.19 4.69
C ILE A 129 1.51 10.63 3.49
N VAL A 130 0.21 10.35 3.49
CA VAL A 130 -0.71 10.76 2.41
C VAL A 130 -0.69 12.28 2.24
N ASN A 131 -0.80 13.03 3.33
CA ASN A 131 -0.79 14.50 3.30
C ASN A 131 0.52 15.05 2.71
N GLN A 132 1.67 14.49 3.08
CA GLN A 132 2.96 14.90 2.51
C GLN A 132 3.06 14.65 1.01
N GLU A 133 2.49 13.57 0.51
CA GLU A 133 2.45 13.29 -0.93
C GLU A 133 1.57 14.30 -1.68
N VAL A 134 0.43 14.65 -1.12
CA VAL A 134 -0.47 15.68 -1.69
C VAL A 134 0.20 17.05 -1.71
N GLU A 135 0.84 17.47 -0.61
CA GLU A 135 1.57 18.75 -0.51
C GLU A 135 2.70 18.86 -1.54
N LYS A 136 3.39 17.76 -1.84
CA LYS A 136 4.44 17.74 -2.88
C LYS A 136 3.87 17.87 -4.29
N ALA A 137 2.62 17.49 -4.51
CA ALA A 137 1.96 17.54 -5.81
C ALA A 137 1.31 18.91 -6.10
N GLU A 138 1.02 19.69 -5.08
CA GLU A 138 0.49 21.06 -5.17
C GLU A 138 1.60 22.09 -5.42
#